data_02adf28fb2787740a921952d3d0248e1
#
_entry.id   02adf28fb2787740a921952d3d0248e1
#
_cell.length_a   1.000
_cell.length_b   1.000
_cell.length_c   1.000
_cell.angle_alpha   90.00
_cell.angle_beta   90.00
_cell.angle_gamma   90.00
#
_symmetry.space_group_name_H-M   'P 1'
#
loop_
_entity.id
_entity.type
_entity.pdbx_description
1 polymer ?
#
loop_
_entity_poly.entity_id
_entity_poly.type
_entity_poly.pdbx_seq_one_letter_code
_entity_poly.pdbx_strand_id
1 'polypeptide(L)'
;MMNNKVENRGKCDDGKKLAIKNSLLATQLRRQNQVLRCYECKIVEKRLNKRQREELEQLFVEGKWFYNHVLNLHNNGQKLNAINTTSIKTVVHYDKDKNLIESELKVLSGQQKQAILTRMAQNEKTICSLVKNGHQKHGSLQFKSELTCIPLKQYGTTYKFKSCNKVKIQGIHGDILLRTGGQLQIADELANANLVKKPDGYYLKVVCFINKENWKTQKTNGREIGLDFGIKTNITTS
;
A
#
# COMPACT_ATOMS: atom_id res chain seq x y z
N MET A 1 -42.73 29.72 -0.70
CA MET A 1 -41.89 29.06 0.30
C MET A 1 -40.86 28.13 -0.35
N MET A 2 -39.88 28.66 -1.12
CA MET A 2 -38.90 27.84 -1.87
C MET A 2 -37.48 28.48 -1.88
N ASN A 3 -36.97 29.01 -0.77
CA ASN A 3 -35.58 29.56 -0.81
C ASN A 3 -34.68 29.19 0.38
N ASN A 4 -35.14 28.41 1.38
CA ASN A 4 -34.31 28.12 2.55
C ASN A 4 -33.48 26.83 2.50
N LYS A 5 -33.56 26.01 1.42
CA LYS A 5 -32.79 24.77 1.32
C LYS A 5 -31.41 24.88 0.66
N VAL A 6 -31.18 25.95 -0.10
CA VAL A 6 -29.93 26.13 -0.86
C VAL A 6 -28.83 26.77 0.02
N GLU A 7 -29.18 27.72 0.89
CA GLU A 7 -28.19 28.38 1.77
C GLU A 7 -27.59 27.45 2.85
N ASN A 8 -28.34 26.46 3.33
CA ASN A 8 -27.84 25.53 4.34
C ASN A 8 -26.84 24.47 3.81
N ARG A 9 -26.86 24.18 2.51
CA ARG A 9 -25.87 23.25 1.93
C ARG A 9 -24.48 23.86 1.79
N GLY A 10 -24.38 25.13 1.50
CA GLY A 10 -23.10 25.84 1.38
C GLY A 10 -22.38 25.97 2.72
N LYS A 11 -23.07 26.37 3.78
CA LYS A 11 -22.49 26.54 5.13
C LYS A 11 -22.03 25.22 5.77
N CYS A 12 -22.74 24.11 5.53
CA CYS A 12 -22.34 22.79 6.00
C CYS A 12 -21.06 22.27 5.30
N ASP A 13 -20.84 22.65 4.04
CA ASP A 13 -19.67 22.21 3.25
C ASP A 13 -18.40 22.98 3.67
N ASP A 14 -18.51 24.27 3.98
CA ASP A 14 -17.38 25.10 4.41
C ASP A 14 -16.87 24.72 5.81
N GLY A 15 -17.75 24.37 6.74
CA GLY A 15 -17.37 23.84 8.05
C GLY A 15 -16.60 22.52 7.95
N LYS A 16 -17.01 21.62 7.05
CA LYS A 16 -16.30 20.36 6.78
C LYS A 16 -14.92 20.61 6.13
N LYS A 17 -14.83 21.53 5.20
CA LYS A 17 -13.55 21.91 4.56
C LYS A 17 -12.57 22.49 5.57
N LEU A 18 -13.05 23.35 6.48
CA LEU A 18 -12.23 23.93 7.54
C LEU A 18 -11.74 22.86 8.53
N ALA A 19 -12.60 21.92 8.93
CA ALA A 19 -12.24 20.81 9.80
C ALA A 19 -11.15 19.92 9.17
N ILE A 20 -11.29 19.59 7.86
CA ILE A 20 -10.30 18.84 7.10
C ILE A 20 -8.97 19.60 7.05
N LYS A 21 -8.99 20.91 6.74
CA LYS A 21 -7.79 21.75 6.70
C LYS A 21 -7.07 21.77 8.04
N ASN A 22 -7.79 21.96 9.14
CA ASN A 22 -7.23 21.98 10.49
C ASN A 22 -6.62 20.62 10.87
N SER A 23 -7.28 19.51 10.52
CA SER A 23 -6.76 18.16 10.73
C SER A 23 -5.47 17.89 9.94
N LEU A 24 -5.38 18.39 8.70
CA LEU A 24 -4.17 18.28 7.89
C LEU A 24 -3.02 19.09 8.49
N LEU A 25 -3.27 20.32 8.91
CA LEU A 25 -2.27 21.19 9.57
C LEU A 25 -1.75 20.54 10.87
N ALA A 26 -2.64 20.05 11.73
CA ALA A 26 -2.26 19.34 12.95
C ALA A 26 -1.37 18.11 12.65
N THR A 27 -1.71 17.38 11.59
CA THR A 27 -0.89 16.24 11.13
C THR A 27 0.49 16.71 10.65
N GLN A 28 0.57 17.78 9.87
CA GLN A 28 1.85 18.32 9.38
C GLN A 28 2.75 18.76 10.55
N LEU A 29 2.21 19.48 11.53
CA LEU A 29 2.95 19.91 12.72
C LEU A 29 3.48 18.73 13.51
N ARG A 30 2.66 17.70 13.74
CA ARG A 30 3.08 16.45 14.41
C ARG A 30 4.23 15.78 13.65
N ARG A 31 4.16 15.70 12.32
CA ARG A 31 5.17 15.06 11.47
C ARG A 31 6.53 15.76 11.50
N GLN A 32 6.58 17.07 11.78
CA GLN A 32 7.84 17.80 11.94
C GLN A 32 8.69 17.28 13.11
N ASN A 33 8.05 16.73 14.14
CA ASN A 33 8.71 16.15 15.31
C ASN A 33 8.88 14.64 15.25
N GLN A 34 8.61 14.02 14.11
CA GLN A 34 8.71 12.57 13.92
C GLN A 34 9.74 12.22 12.83
N VAL A 35 10.33 11.05 12.97
CA VAL A 35 11.17 10.39 11.96
C VAL A 35 10.34 9.33 11.28
N LEU A 36 10.33 9.35 9.94
CA LEU A 36 9.69 8.32 9.14
C LEU A 36 10.64 7.14 8.96
N ARG A 37 10.14 5.92 9.22
CA ARG A 37 10.83 4.66 8.98
C ARG A 37 9.93 3.67 8.24
N CYS A 38 10.57 2.83 7.45
CA CYS A 38 9.89 1.70 6.79
C CYS A 38 10.58 0.42 7.22
N TYR A 39 9.84 -0.45 7.91
CA TYR A 39 10.33 -1.75 8.33
C TYR A 39 9.73 -2.86 7.47
N GLU A 40 10.59 -3.80 7.09
CA GLU A 40 10.20 -4.96 6.33
C GLU A 40 10.17 -6.19 7.24
N CYS A 41 8.99 -6.77 7.42
CA CYS A 41 8.75 -7.90 8.30
C CYS A 41 8.41 -9.14 7.47
N LYS A 42 9.21 -10.20 7.53
CA LYS A 42 8.94 -11.44 6.81
C LYS A 42 7.81 -12.21 7.46
N ILE A 43 6.87 -12.71 6.65
CA ILE A 43 5.82 -13.64 7.09
C ILE A 43 6.45 -14.99 7.40
N VAL A 44 6.09 -15.58 8.53
CA VAL A 44 6.55 -16.92 8.94
C VAL A 44 5.68 -17.97 8.27
N GLU A 45 5.96 -18.28 7.00
CA GLU A 45 5.13 -19.16 6.16
C GLU A 45 4.92 -20.56 6.75
N LYS A 46 5.91 -21.10 7.47
CA LYS A 46 5.79 -22.40 8.17
C LYS A 46 4.66 -22.42 9.21
N ARG A 47 4.22 -21.25 9.70
CA ARG A 47 3.14 -21.10 10.68
C ARG A 47 1.79 -20.74 10.07
N LEU A 48 1.73 -20.55 8.74
CA LEU A 48 0.47 -20.38 8.05
C LEU A 48 -0.25 -21.73 7.95
N ASN A 49 -1.55 -21.74 8.25
CA ASN A 49 -2.40 -22.88 7.95
C ASN A 49 -2.71 -22.93 6.44
N LYS A 50 -3.31 -24.04 5.96
CA LYS A 50 -3.62 -24.24 4.55
C LYS A 50 -4.48 -23.10 3.98
N ARG A 51 -5.55 -22.74 4.68
CA ARG A 51 -6.47 -21.67 4.27
C ARG A 51 -5.77 -20.32 4.15
N GLN A 52 -4.92 -19.95 5.12
CA GLN A 52 -4.16 -18.69 5.06
C GLN A 52 -3.21 -18.62 3.88
N ARG A 53 -2.57 -19.74 3.53
CA ARG A 53 -1.70 -19.80 2.33
C ARG A 53 -2.50 -19.60 1.06
N GLU A 54 -3.61 -20.31 0.92
CA GLU A 54 -4.51 -20.20 -0.24
C GLU A 54 -5.07 -18.77 -0.38
N GLU A 55 -5.56 -18.17 0.71
CA GLU A 55 -6.06 -16.80 0.71
C GLU A 55 -4.95 -15.77 0.41
N LEU A 56 -3.73 -15.98 0.92
CA LEU A 56 -2.59 -15.11 0.65
C LEU A 56 -2.17 -15.15 -0.83
N GLU A 57 -2.09 -16.34 -1.42
CA GLU A 57 -1.79 -16.51 -2.85
C GLU A 57 -2.93 -15.94 -3.71
N GLN A 58 -4.18 -16.27 -3.37
CA GLN A 58 -5.36 -15.78 -4.08
C GLN A 58 -5.45 -14.25 -4.06
N LEU A 59 -5.06 -13.60 -2.98
CA LEU A 59 -5.03 -12.14 -2.87
C LEU A 59 -4.15 -11.48 -3.96
N PHE A 60 -2.98 -12.07 -4.23
CA PHE A 60 -2.10 -11.58 -5.30
C PHE A 60 -2.64 -11.89 -6.69
N VAL A 61 -3.27 -13.05 -6.87
CA VAL A 61 -3.91 -13.45 -8.13
C VAL A 61 -5.07 -12.52 -8.43
N GLU A 62 -5.99 -12.31 -7.49
CA GLU A 62 -7.12 -11.38 -7.65
C GLU A 62 -6.65 -9.93 -7.85
N GLY A 63 -5.59 -9.53 -7.15
CA GLY A 63 -4.97 -8.22 -7.33
C GLY A 63 -4.46 -8.00 -8.76
N LYS A 64 -3.84 -9.03 -9.36
CA LYS A 64 -3.43 -9.02 -10.78
C LYS A 64 -4.63 -8.92 -11.71
N TRP A 65 -5.64 -9.75 -11.50
CA TRP A 65 -6.85 -9.75 -12.33
C TRP A 65 -7.54 -8.38 -12.29
N PHE A 66 -7.72 -7.84 -11.08
CA PHE A 66 -8.31 -6.52 -10.88
C PHE A 66 -7.49 -5.42 -11.56
N TYR A 67 -6.16 -5.40 -11.39
CA TYR A 67 -5.28 -4.43 -12.04
C TYR A 67 -5.43 -4.46 -13.56
N ASN A 68 -5.36 -5.66 -14.16
CA ASN A 68 -5.45 -5.83 -15.61
C ASN A 68 -6.85 -5.50 -16.15
N HIS A 69 -7.90 -5.86 -15.42
CA HIS A 69 -9.28 -5.49 -15.77
C HIS A 69 -9.48 -3.97 -15.78
N VAL A 70 -9.01 -3.28 -14.74
CA VAL A 70 -9.07 -1.80 -14.66
C VAL A 70 -8.24 -1.16 -15.77
N LEU A 71 -7.07 -1.71 -16.08
CA LEU A 71 -6.25 -1.21 -17.19
C LEU A 71 -6.95 -1.37 -18.54
N ASN A 72 -7.63 -2.49 -18.75
CA ASN A 72 -8.43 -2.69 -19.97
C ASN A 72 -9.57 -1.66 -20.07
N LEU A 73 -10.29 -1.40 -18.98
CA LEU A 73 -11.32 -0.34 -18.95
C LEU A 73 -10.71 1.04 -19.28
N HIS A 74 -9.53 1.32 -18.75
CA HIS A 74 -8.82 2.56 -19.00
C HIS A 74 -8.39 2.69 -20.47
N ASN A 75 -7.82 1.65 -21.04
CA ASN A 75 -7.42 1.62 -22.45
C ASN A 75 -8.63 1.77 -23.40
N ASN A 76 -9.82 1.36 -22.96
CA ASN A 76 -11.10 1.56 -23.68
C ASN A 76 -11.75 2.93 -23.39
N GLY A 77 -11.01 3.90 -22.86
CA GLY A 77 -11.43 5.29 -22.71
C GLY A 77 -12.00 5.68 -21.35
N GLN A 78 -12.11 4.76 -20.37
CA GLN A 78 -12.51 5.12 -19.02
C GLN A 78 -11.37 5.78 -18.26
N LYS A 79 -11.61 6.97 -17.70
CA LYS A 79 -10.62 7.62 -16.82
C LYS A 79 -10.48 6.85 -15.51
N LEU A 80 -9.24 6.57 -15.07
CA LEU A 80 -8.98 5.83 -13.82
C LEU A 80 -9.73 6.42 -12.62
N ASN A 81 -9.79 7.74 -12.49
CA ASN A 81 -10.48 8.42 -11.39
C ASN A 81 -12.01 8.28 -11.42
N ALA A 82 -12.60 7.88 -12.55
CA ALA A 82 -14.04 7.67 -12.71
C ALA A 82 -14.48 6.22 -12.46
N ILE A 83 -13.53 5.29 -12.32
CA ILE A 83 -13.82 3.87 -12.09
C ILE A 83 -14.28 3.67 -10.66
N ASN A 84 -15.51 3.15 -10.50
CA ASN A 84 -16.04 2.78 -9.19
C ASN A 84 -15.59 1.37 -8.81
N THR A 85 -14.63 1.27 -7.90
CA THR A 85 -14.07 -0.03 -7.45
C THR A 85 -15.06 -0.87 -6.64
N THR A 86 -16.09 -0.25 -6.06
CA THR A 86 -17.09 -0.97 -5.24
C THR A 86 -18.04 -1.79 -6.11
N SER A 87 -18.31 -1.34 -7.35
CA SER A 87 -19.16 -2.07 -8.29
C SER A 87 -18.47 -3.26 -8.94
N ILE A 88 -17.13 -3.30 -8.96
CA ILE A 88 -16.37 -4.39 -9.58
C ILE A 88 -16.31 -5.58 -8.61
N LYS A 89 -17.24 -6.52 -8.76
CA LYS A 89 -17.28 -7.78 -8.01
C LYS A 89 -16.64 -8.92 -8.82
N THR A 90 -16.82 -8.89 -10.14
CA THR A 90 -16.28 -9.86 -11.09
C THR A 90 -15.31 -9.17 -12.04
N VAL A 91 -14.37 -9.90 -12.56
CA VAL A 91 -13.37 -9.43 -13.51
C VAL A 91 -13.15 -10.46 -14.62
N VAL A 92 -12.91 -9.95 -15.83
CA VAL A 92 -12.55 -10.80 -16.97
C VAL A 92 -11.03 -10.91 -17.04
N HIS A 93 -10.51 -12.12 -17.15
CA HIS A 93 -9.10 -12.40 -17.29
C HIS A 93 -8.85 -13.63 -18.16
N TYR A 94 -7.60 -13.84 -18.55
CA TYR A 94 -7.20 -15.05 -19.26
C TYR A 94 -6.91 -16.18 -18.26
N ASP A 95 -7.38 -17.39 -18.58
CA ASP A 95 -6.99 -18.63 -17.92
C ASP A 95 -5.62 -19.13 -18.40
N LYS A 96 -5.22 -20.34 -17.99
CA LYS A 96 -3.95 -20.98 -18.41
C LYS A 96 -3.94 -21.30 -19.90
N ASP A 97 -5.10 -21.58 -20.49
CA ASP A 97 -5.30 -21.96 -21.87
C ASP A 97 -5.57 -20.74 -22.78
N LYS A 98 -5.39 -19.54 -22.23
CA LYS A 98 -5.63 -18.24 -22.91
C LYS A 98 -7.09 -17.99 -23.30
N ASN A 99 -8.04 -18.66 -22.66
CA ASN A 99 -9.46 -18.35 -22.82
C ASN A 99 -9.84 -17.18 -21.89
N LEU A 100 -10.73 -16.32 -22.37
CA LEU A 100 -11.32 -15.27 -21.54
C LEU A 100 -12.38 -15.89 -20.61
N ILE A 101 -12.14 -15.78 -19.32
CA ILE A 101 -13.07 -16.24 -18.29
C ILE A 101 -13.42 -15.10 -17.35
N GLU A 102 -14.61 -15.16 -16.78
CA GLU A 102 -15.07 -14.25 -15.73
C GLU A 102 -14.89 -14.92 -14.36
N SER A 103 -14.31 -14.20 -13.41
CA SER A 103 -14.10 -14.68 -12.05
C SER A 103 -14.50 -13.66 -11.01
N GLU A 104 -15.06 -14.15 -9.90
CA GLU A 104 -15.42 -13.33 -8.76
C GLU A 104 -14.19 -13.04 -7.90
N LEU A 105 -14.09 -11.78 -7.40
CA LEU A 105 -13.08 -11.35 -6.45
C LEU A 105 -13.58 -11.62 -5.02
N LYS A 106 -13.06 -12.67 -4.39
CA LYS A 106 -13.51 -13.17 -3.07
C LYS A 106 -12.67 -12.67 -1.91
N VAL A 107 -11.35 -12.52 -2.15
CA VAL A 107 -10.36 -12.20 -1.10
C VAL A 107 -9.98 -10.72 -1.13
N LEU A 108 -9.89 -10.13 -2.33
CA LEU A 108 -9.49 -8.75 -2.53
C LEU A 108 -10.58 -7.78 -2.06
N SER A 109 -10.34 -7.08 -0.96
CA SER A 109 -11.30 -6.15 -0.37
C SER A 109 -11.49 -4.86 -1.18
N GLY A 110 -12.62 -4.17 -0.95
CA GLY A 110 -12.91 -2.89 -1.61
C GLY A 110 -11.84 -1.82 -1.35
N GLN A 111 -11.27 -1.77 -0.15
CA GLN A 111 -10.20 -0.84 0.19
C GLN A 111 -8.88 -1.17 -0.52
N GLN A 112 -8.55 -2.45 -0.67
CA GLN A 112 -7.39 -2.88 -1.44
C GLN A 112 -7.57 -2.58 -2.94
N LYS A 113 -8.77 -2.81 -3.51
CA LYS A 113 -9.12 -2.40 -4.88
C LYS A 113 -8.91 -0.90 -5.08
N GLN A 114 -9.44 -0.07 -4.16
CA GLN A 114 -9.26 1.38 -4.20
C GLN A 114 -7.79 1.79 -4.09
N ALA A 115 -7.02 1.09 -3.27
CA ALA A 115 -5.60 1.35 -3.10
C ALA A 115 -4.78 1.01 -4.36
N ILE A 116 -5.11 -0.10 -5.04
CA ILE A 116 -4.51 -0.48 -6.33
C ILE A 116 -4.86 0.57 -7.39
N LEU A 117 -6.13 0.95 -7.53
CA LEU A 117 -6.58 1.98 -8.47
C LEU A 117 -5.86 3.32 -8.25
N THR A 118 -5.76 3.75 -6.99
CA THR A 118 -5.04 5.00 -6.65
C THR A 118 -3.57 4.93 -7.06
N ARG A 119 -2.92 3.78 -6.86
CA ARG A 119 -1.53 3.57 -7.29
C ARG A 119 -1.40 3.60 -8.81
N MET A 120 -2.35 3.02 -9.55
CA MET A 120 -2.38 3.10 -11.01
C MET A 120 -2.48 4.55 -11.48
N ALA A 121 -3.40 5.34 -10.92
CA ALA A 121 -3.56 6.75 -11.26
C ALA A 121 -2.32 7.60 -10.90
N GLN A 122 -1.63 7.29 -9.81
CA GLN A 122 -0.35 7.94 -9.45
C GLN A 122 0.76 7.59 -10.44
N ASN A 123 0.87 6.33 -10.83
CA ASN A 123 1.87 5.87 -11.80
C ASN A 123 1.61 6.50 -13.18
N GLU A 124 0.36 6.60 -13.62
CA GLU A 124 -0.01 7.29 -14.86
C GLU A 124 0.45 8.76 -14.83
N LYS A 125 0.15 9.49 -13.76
CA LYS A 125 0.61 10.87 -13.57
C LYS A 125 2.13 10.99 -13.60
N THR A 126 2.84 10.06 -12.98
CA THR A 126 4.31 10.02 -12.99
C THR A 126 4.84 9.80 -14.41
N ILE A 127 4.28 8.85 -15.15
CA ILE A 127 4.65 8.58 -16.55
C ILE A 127 4.40 9.82 -17.40
N CYS A 128 3.23 10.45 -17.30
CA CYS A 128 2.90 11.69 -18.02
C CYS A 128 3.90 12.82 -17.69
N SER A 129 4.29 12.96 -16.42
CA SER A 129 5.28 13.95 -16.00
C SER A 129 6.68 13.66 -16.58
N LEU A 130 7.11 12.40 -16.59
CA LEU A 130 8.40 12.00 -17.16
C LEU A 130 8.44 12.25 -18.67
N VAL A 131 7.36 11.97 -19.38
CA VAL A 131 7.24 12.27 -20.82
C VAL A 131 7.24 13.78 -21.06
N LYS A 132 6.46 14.54 -20.28
CA LYS A 132 6.40 16.02 -20.40
C LYS A 132 7.76 16.68 -20.15
N ASN A 133 8.53 16.16 -19.21
CA ASN A 133 9.86 16.69 -18.86
C ASN A 133 11.00 16.16 -19.76
N GLY A 134 10.69 15.39 -20.80
CA GLY A 134 11.67 14.86 -21.74
C GLY A 134 12.54 13.72 -21.23
N HIS A 135 12.24 13.17 -20.03
CA HIS A 135 12.97 12.02 -19.47
C HIS A 135 12.63 10.70 -20.18
N GLN A 136 11.46 10.64 -20.83
CA GLN A 136 11.02 9.50 -21.63
C GLN A 136 10.30 10.00 -22.89
N LYS A 137 10.49 9.29 -24.03
CA LYS A 137 9.79 9.61 -25.27
C LYS A 137 8.32 9.19 -25.22
N HIS A 138 8.07 8.02 -24.66
CA HIS A 138 6.74 7.42 -24.53
C HIS A 138 6.63 6.65 -23.22
N GLY A 139 5.42 6.47 -22.73
CA GLY A 139 5.16 5.63 -21.57
C GLY A 139 3.67 5.42 -21.35
N SER A 140 3.30 4.21 -20.98
CA SER A 140 1.93 3.83 -20.61
C SER A 140 1.95 2.79 -19.50
N LEU A 141 0.83 2.64 -18.82
CA LEU A 141 0.63 1.51 -17.91
C LEU A 141 0.63 0.20 -18.72
N GLN A 142 1.28 -0.82 -18.21
CA GLN A 142 1.39 -2.12 -18.87
C GLN A 142 0.59 -3.18 -18.10
N PHE A 143 0.04 -4.17 -18.84
CA PHE A 143 -0.55 -5.36 -18.24
C PHE A 143 0.51 -6.13 -17.44
N LYS A 144 0.07 -6.72 -16.33
CA LYS A 144 0.95 -7.44 -15.42
C LYS A 144 0.76 -8.94 -15.55
N SER A 145 1.84 -9.68 -15.72
CA SER A 145 1.87 -11.14 -15.60
C SER A 145 1.71 -11.58 -14.15
N GLU A 146 2.27 -10.80 -13.21
CA GLU A 146 2.19 -11.01 -11.77
C GLU A 146 2.06 -9.66 -11.03
N LEU A 147 1.28 -9.63 -9.96
CA LEU A 147 1.25 -8.51 -9.02
C LEU A 147 2.04 -8.91 -7.77
N THR A 148 3.12 -8.20 -7.50
CA THR A 148 4.02 -8.51 -6.38
C THR A 148 3.80 -7.63 -5.15
N CYS A 149 2.86 -6.68 -5.22
CA CYS A 149 2.65 -5.72 -4.14
C CYS A 149 1.17 -5.32 -4.02
N ILE A 150 0.57 -5.60 -2.87
CA ILE A 150 -0.77 -5.17 -2.49
C ILE A 150 -0.67 -4.02 -1.48
N PRO A 151 -1.17 -2.81 -1.80
CA PRO A 151 -1.12 -1.70 -0.87
C PRO A 151 -2.20 -1.84 0.22
N LEU A 152 -1.83 -1.59 1.47
CA LEU A 152 -2.66 -1.60 2.66
C LEU A 152 -2.64 -0.20 3.27
N LYS A 153 -3.57 0.66 2.87
CA LYS A 153 -3.50 2.12 3.16
C LYS A 153 -3.97 2.52 4.55
N GLN A 154 -4.75 1.69 5.23
CA GLN A 154 -5.36 2.06 6.51
C GLN A 154 -4.99 1.08 7.61
N TYR A 155 -4.14 1.54 8.54
CA TYR A 155 -3.94 0.85 9.81
C TYR A 155 -5.26 0.77 10.60
N GLY A 156 -5.49 -0.38 11.20
CA GLY A 156 -6.75 -0.66 11.92
C GLY A 156 -7.84 -1.27 11.05
N THR A 157 -7.83 -1.04 9.72
CA THR A 157 -8.86 -1.55 8.79
C THR A 157 -8.28 -2.56 7.81
N THR A 158 -7.32 -2.16 6.97
CA THR A 158 -6.72 -3.07 5.97
C THR A 158 -5.68 -4.00 6.58
N TYR A 159 -5.05 -3.57 7.65
CA TYR A 159 -4.19 -4.39 8.49
C TYR A 159 -4.17 -3.84 9.93
N LYS A 160 -3.93 -4.72 10.90
CA LYS A 160 -3.85 -4.35 12.31
C LYS A 160 -2.94 -5.32 13.06
N PHE A 161 -1.96 -4.80 13.80
CA PHE A 161 -1.19 -5.60 14.73
C PHE A 161 -2.02 -6.01 15.94
N LYS A 162 -1.98 -7.29 16.28
CA LYS A 162 -2.58 -7.87 17.49
C LYS A 162 -1.55 -7.99 18.63
N SER A 163 -0.30 -8.14 18.27
CA SER A 163 0.85 -8.10 19.15
C SER A 163 2.07 -7.63 18.36
N CYS A 164 3.24 -7.54 19.00
CA CYS A 164 4.50 -7.11 18.35
C CYS A 164 4.87 -7.91 17.09
N ASN A 165 4.41 -9.16 16.98
CA ASN A 165 4.74 -10.07 15.88
C ASN A 165 3.53 -10.73 15.21
N LYS A 166 2.30 -10.38 15.58
CA LYS A 166 1.07 -10.91 14.97
C LYS A 166 0.28 -9.82 14.29
N VAL A 167 -0.05 -10.01 13.04
CA VAL A 167 -0.84 -9.07 12.23
C VAL A 167 -2.08 -9.75 11.67
N LYS A 168 -3.22 -9.04 11.71
CA LYS A 168 -4.42 -9.37 10.93
C LYS A 168 -4.37 -8.55 9.65
N ILE A 169 -4.56 -9.20 8.50
CA ILE A 169 -4.65 -8.56 7.17
C ILE A 169 -6.05 -8.81 6.63
N GLN A 170 -6.67 -7.79 6.10
CA GLN A 170 -8.02 -7.88 5.50
C GLN A 170 -7.97 -8.80 4.27
N GLY A 171 -8.94 -9.72 4.20
CA GLY A 171 -8.99 -10.76 3.17
C GLY A 171 -8.29 -12.07 3.56
N ILE A 172 -7.56 -12.10 4.68
CA ILE A 172 -6.90 -13.32 5.16
C ILE A 172 -7.48 -13.71 6.52
N HIS A 173 -7.82 -14.97 6.68
CA HIS A 173 -8.42 -15.50 7.90
C HIS A 173 -7.40 -15.60 9.04
N GLY A 174 -7.80 -15.11 10.23
CA GLY A 174 -6.97 -15.20 11.44
C GLY A 174 -5.77 -14.26 11.44
N ASP A 175 -4.84 -14.51 12.36
CA ASP A 175 -3.65 -13.70 12.55
C ASP A 175 -2.43 -14.37 11.90
N ILE A 176 -1.57 -13.57 11.30
CA ILE A 176 -0.34 -13.99 10.62
C ILE A 176 0.85 -13.65 11.51
N LEU A 177 1.76 -14.60 11.69
CA LEU A 177 3.01 -14.40 12.41
C LEU A 177 4.07 -13.75 11.52
N LEU A 178 4.73 -12.72 12.05
CA LEU A 178 5.81 -11.98 11.40
C LEU A 178 7.12 -12.13 12.15
N ARG A 179 8.24 -12.05 11.42
CA ARG A 179 9.56 -11.77 11.99
C ARG A 179 9.79 -10.27 11.96
N THR A 180 9.65 -9.61 13.09
CA THR A 180 9.75 -8.14 13.22
C THR A 180 11.10 -7.67 13.72
N GLY A 181 11.91 -8.57 14.29
CA GLY A 181 13.21 -8.23 14.92
C GLY A 181 13.10 -7.18 16.05
N GLY A 182 11.91 -6.99 16.64
CA GLY A 182 11.68 -5.96 17.66
C GLY A 182 11.54 -4.53 17.14
N GLN A 183 11.78 -4.29 15.85
CA GLN A 183 11.85 -2.95 15.26
C GLN A 183 10.54 -2.14 15.37
N LEU A 184 9.39 -2.82 15.35
CA LEU A 184 8.08 -2.16 15.44
C LEU A 184 7.71 -1.72 16.85
N GLN A 185 8.42 -2.17 17.88
CA GLN A 185 8.15 -1.80 19.28
C GLN A 185 8.42 -0.33 19.57
N ILE A 186 9.29 0.31 18.80
CA ILE A 186 9.65 1.72 18.93
C ILE A 186 8.77 2.67 18.13
N ALA A 187 7.81 2.15 17.35
CA ALA A 187 6.94 2.95 16.52
C ALA A 187 5.85 3.60 17.37
N ASP A 188 5.78 4.93 17.36
CA ASP A 188 4.70 5.69 18.02
C ASP A 188 3.42 5.65 17.19
N GLU A 189 3.54 5.60 15.86
CA GLU A 189 2.40 5.55 14.95
C GLU A 189 2.69 4.66 13.74
N LEU A 190 1.73 3.80 13.42
CA LEU A 190 1.74 2.98 12.21
C LEU A 190 0.85 3.63 11.14
N ALA A 191 1.37 3.67 9.91
CA ALA A 191 0.68 4.31 8.78
C ALA A 191 0.32 3.29 7.70
N ASN A 192 0.70 3.57 6.45
CA ASN A 192 0.45 2.66 5.34
C ASN A 192 1.37 1.44 5.40
N ALA A 193 0.90 0.31 4.90
CA ALA A 193 1.73 -0.85 4.68
C ALA A 193 1.61 -1.34 3.24
N ASN A 194 2.52 -2.20 2.85
CA ASN A 194 2.46 -2.95 1.60
C ASN A 194 2.71 -4.43 1.91
N LEU A 195 1.81 -5.27 1.45
CA LEU A 195 2.05 -6.71 1.41
C LEU A 195 2.81 -7.02 0.12
N VAL A 196 4.00 -7.60 0.24
CA VAL A 196 4.93 -7.80 -0.88
C VAL A 196 5.27 -9.28 -1.01
N LYS A 197 5.19 -9.80 -2.23
CA LYS A 197 5.67 -11.12 -2.61
C LYS A 197 7.06 -10.99 -3.22
N LYS A 198 8.03 -11.72 -2.68
CA LYS A 198 9.41 -11.83 -3.17
C LYS A 198 9.71 -13.29 -3.51
N PRO A 199 10.79 -13.59 -4.24
CA PRO A 199 11.17 -14.97 -4.55
C PRO A 199 11.38 -15.87 -3.32
N ASP A 200 11.79 -15.29 -2.20
CA ASP A 200 12.06 -15.96 -0.92
C ASP A 200 10.90 -15.91 0.08
N GLY A 201 9.71 -15.44 -0.34
CA GLY A 201 8.49 -15.42 0.47
C GLY A 201 7.76 -14.10 0.55
N TYR A 202 6.87 -14.00 1.53
CA TYR A 202 5.99 -12.86 1.70
C TYR A 202 6.47 -11.94 2.82
N TYR A 203 6.29 -10.63 2.60
CA TYR A 203 6.74 -9.57 3.49
C TYR A 203 5.65 -8.54 3.71
N LEU A 204 5.57 -8.02 4.91
CA LEU A 204 4.81 -6.82 5.24
C LEU A 204 5.78 -5.65 5.42
N LYS A 205 5.76 -4.68 4.50
CA LYS A 205 6.49 -3.42 4.62
C LYS A 205 5.60 -2.41 5.28
N VAL A 206 5.98 -1.98 6.47
CA VAL A 206 5.18 -1.06 7.30
C VAL A 206 5.87 0.27 7.40
N VAL A 207 5.16 1.33 7.03
CA VAL A 207 5.59 2.70 7.27
C VAL A 207 5.17 3.09 8.68
N CYS A 208 6.11 3.59 9.45
CA CYS A 208 5.86 4.06 10.80
C CYS A 208 6.52 5.40 11.07
N PHE A 209 6.03 6.08 12.07
CA PHE A 209 6.57 7.33 12.56
C PHE A 209 7.00 7.16 14.01
N ILE A 210 8.18 7.71 14.32
CA ILE A 210 8.82 7.62 15.63
C ILE A 210 9.12 9.04 16.06
N ASN A 211 8.74 9.43 17.27
CA ASN A 211 9.06 10.73 17.81
C ASN A 211 10.58 10.91 17.91
N LYS A 212 11.08 12.08 17.54
CA LYS A 212 12.52 12.35 17.52
C LYS A 212 13.19 12.11 18.88
N GLU A 213 12.46 12.34 19.97
CA GLU A 213 12.94 12.07 21.33
C GLU A 213 13.19 10.56 21.54
N ASN A 214 12.21 9.72 21.17
CA ASN A 214 12.33 8.25 21.26
C ASN A 214 13.41 7.70 20.33
N TRP A 215 13.62 8.37 19.18
CA TRP A 215 14.67 8.00 18.23
C TRP A 215 16.07 8.32 18.76
N LYS A 216 16.27 9.47 19.41
CA LYS A 216 17.56 9.89 19.99
C LYS A 216 18.00 9.01 21.16
N THR A 217 17.06 8.41 21.88
CA THR A 217 17.37 7.49 23.00
C THR A 217 17.87 6.12 22.55
N GLN A 218 17.77 5.76 21.27
CA GLN A 218 18.52 4.64 20.72
C GLN A 218 20.01 5.03 20.74
N LYS A 219 20.69 4.61 21.78
CA LYS A 219 22.12 4.87 22.00
C LYS A 219 22.92 4.38 20.79
N THR A 220 23.26 5.29 19.91
CA THR A 220 24.46 5.11 19.11
C THR A 220 25.62 5.25 20.11
N ASN A 221 26.47 4.26 20.18
CA ASN A 221 27.69 4.33 20.99
C ASN A 221 28.71 5.38 20.47
N GLY A 222 28.25 6.30 19.60
CA GLY A 222 29.05 7.34 18.97
C GLY A 222 30.10 6.84 17.96
N ARG A 223 30.12 5.55 17.69
CA ARG A 223 31.02 4.96 16.67
C ARG A 223 30.28 4.94 15.33
N GLU A 224 30.83 5.60 14.35
CA GLU A 224 30.41 5.54 12.97
C GLU A 224 31.36 4.61 12.22
N ILE A 225 30.81 3.70 11.43
CA ILE A 225 31.58 2.80 10.56
C ILE A 225 31.13 3.11 9.12
N GLY A 226 32.08 3.56 8.29
CA GLY A 226 31.88 3.65 6.86
C GLY A 226 31.95 2.25 6.24
N LEU A 227 30.97 1.88 5.44
CA LEU A 227 30.98 0.65 4.64
C LEU A 227 31.06 1.05 3.17
N ASP A 228 32.13 0.65 2.49
CA ASP A 228 32.28 0.80 1.05
C ASP A 228 32.17 -0.56 0.36
N PHE A 229 31.38 -0.63 -0.70
CA PHE A 229 31.18 -1.82 -1.53
C PHE A 229 32.00 -1.68 -2.81
N GLY A 230 33.16 -2.31 -2.86
CA GLY A 230 34.04 -2.26 -4.02
C GLY A 230 33.93 -3.49 -4.93
N ILE A 231 34.40 -3.32 -6.19
CA ILE A 231 34.42 -4.43 -7.17
C ILE A 231 35.46 -5.49 -6.82
N LYS A 232 36.59 -5.09 -6.19
CA LYS A 232 37.71 -6.01 -5.82
C LYS A 232 37.60 -6.55 -4.43
N THR A 233 37.02 -5.79 -3.50
CA THR A 233 36.72 -6.21 -2.12
C THR A 233 35.23 -6.03 -1.87
N ASN A 234 34.56 -7.07 -1.43
CA ASN A 234 33.09 -7.02 -1.23
C ASN A 234 32.67 -5.98 -0.21
N ILE A 235 33.44 -5.76 0.84
CA ILE A 235 33.19 -4.74 1.88
C ILE A 235 34.53 -4.24 2.41
N THR A 236 34.68 -2.93 2.52
CA THR A 236 35.77 -2.28 3.23
C THR A 236 35.21 -1.48 4.41
N THR A 237 35.81 -1.58 5.60
CA THR A 237 35.43 -0.83 6.80
C THR A 237 36.48 0.21 7.12
N SER A 238 36.08 1.40 7.44
CA SER A 238 36.93 2.47 7.98
C SER A 238 36.71 2.67 9.45
#